data_71d3e53de44c5902153a5705688e691d
#
_entry.id   71d3e53de44c5902153a5705688e691d
#
_cell.length_a   1.000
_cell.length_b   1.000
_cell.length_c   1.000
_cell.angle_alpha   90.00
_cell.angle_beta   90.00
_cell.angle_gamma   90.00
#
_symmetry.space_group_name_H-M   'P 1'
#
loop_
_entity.id
_entity.type
_entity.pdbx_description
1 polymer ?
#
loop_
_entity_poly.entity_id
_entity_poly.type
_entity_poly.pdbx_seq_one_letter_code
_entity_poly.pdbx_strand_id
1 'polypeptide(L)'
;MDRNSQKKHHLLPVFLILLCAVFFIPAHTSAAPRINLEKYKKGDDYLVLAYNTRYGKTTYVRSQPSSKSAKLAKLKHSDALVVDQSRITAGVRTSWIPVYLPSKNVTGYVSTSIMRLKAISYASFRKGASPYAYDAICYGLKYLGTPYQSGGNDLKKGICCSALVTKCFRKAGRSMPETYVINQYNECKFISRRDLKPGDLIFYRSNTLPPYGGLVHVAIYIGNGFILNATGHTGSTYPNGGVCIKALSYGSHLASRAIYGRLL
;
A
#
# COMPACT_ATOMS: atom_id res chain seq x y z
N MET A 1 64.60 26.22 -70.13
CA MET A 1 65.36 25.35 -69.27
C MET A 1 65.30 25.89 -67.88
N ASP A 2 64.47 25.33 -67.06
CA ASP A 2 64.77 25.20 -65.66
C ASP A 2 63.70 24.30 -65.01
N ARG A 3 64.21 23.31 -64.28
CA ARG A 3 63.35 22.29 -63.63
C ARG A 3 63.19 22.70 -62.17
N ASN A 4 61.98 23.07 -61.80
CA ASN A 4 61.63 23.34 -60.42
C ASN A 4 61.01 22.10 -59.77
N SER A 5 61.80 21.45 -58.93
CA SER A 5 61.44 20.26 -58.16
C SER A 5 60.59 20.67 -56.95
N GLN A 6 59.29 20.33 -56.98
CA GLN A 6 58.38 20.51 -55.84
C GLN A 6 58.53 19.29 -54.91
N LYS A 7 59.06 19.50 -53.72
CA LYS A 7 59.05 18.54 -52.61
C LYS A 7 57.64 18.53 -51.95
N LYS A 8 56.95 17.43 -52.09
CA LYS A 8 55.66 17.14 -51.36
C LYS A 8 56.02 16.72 -49.95
N HIS A 9 55.71 17.55 -48.95
CA HIS A 9 55.66 17.17 -47.56
C HIS A 9 54.40 16.39 -47.26
N HIS A 10 54.52 15.10 -46.95
CA HIS A 10 53.43 14.31 -46.42
C HIS A 10 53.27 14.60 -44.91
N LEU A 11 52.22 15.33 -44.54
CA LEU A 11 51.78 15.43 -43.16
C LEU A 11 51.00 14.14 -42.82
N LEU A 12 51.51 13.35 -41.89
CA LEU A 12 50.76 12.29 -41.23
C LEU A 12 49.74 12.95 -40.30
N PRO A 13 48.47 12.49 -40.30
CA PRO A 13 47.52 12.94 -39.28
C PRO A 13 47.82 12.19 -37.96
N VAL A 14 48.13 12.97 -36.94
CA VAL A 14 48.21 12.48 -35.55
C VAL A 14 46.80 12.21 -35.10
N PHE A 15 46.37 10.92 -35.05
CA PHE A 15 45.15 10.51 -34.41
C PHE A 15 45.31 10.65 -32.89
N LEU A 16 44.73 11.71 -32.32
CA LEU A 16 44.61 11.88 -30.90
C LEU A 16 43.52 10.92 -30.38
N ILE A 17 43.94 9.75 -29.89
CA ILE A 17 43.00 8.81 -29.22
C ILE A 17 42.66 9.43 -27.85
N LEU A 18 41.48 10.05 -27.77
CA LEU A 18 40.91 10.52 -26.53
C LEU A 18 40.45 9.27 -25.73
N LEU A 19 41.29 8.82 -24.80
CA LEU A 19 40.96 7.75 -23.87
C LEU A 19 39.90 8.31 -22.89
N CYS A 20 38.60 8.16 -23.20
CA CYS A 20 37.56 8.41 -22.24
C CYS A 20 37.67 7.35 -21.12
N ALA A 21 38.38 7.71 -20.05
CA ALA A 21 38.34 6.97 -18.81
C ALA A 21 36.89 7.06 -18.25
N VAL A 22 36.09 6.03 -18.54
CA VAL A 22 34.80 5.86 -17.90
C VAL A 22 35.09 5.55 -16.43
N PHE A 23 35.05 6.59 -15.60
CA PHE A 23 35.03 6.40 -14.15
C PHE A 23 33.73 5.66 -13.80
N PHE A 24 33.83 4.35 -13.64
CA PHE A 24 32.83 3.57 -12.97
C PHE A 24 32.76 4.07 -11.52
N ILE A 25 31.94 5.06 -11.24
CA ILE A 25 31.54 5.39 -9.88
C ILE A 25 30.69 4.22 -9.43
N PRO A 26 31.16 3.34 -8.53
CA PRO A 26 30.33 2.27 -8.02
C PRO A 26 29.10 2.95 -7.41
N ALA A 27 27.91 2.60 -7.90
CA ALA A 27 26.67 3.03 -7.29
C ALA A 27 26.72 2.55 -5.83
N HIS A 28 26.98 3.47 -4.91
CA HIS A 28 26.89 3.18 -3.48
C HIS A 28 25.45 2.75 -3.21
N THR A 29 25.20 1.48 -3.26
CA THR A 29 23.98 0.90 -2.73
C THR A 29 24.05 1.10 -1.22
N SER A 30 23.54 2.26 -0.78
CA SER A 30 23.42 2.53 0.64
C SER A 30 22.69 1.35 1.29
N ALA A 31 23.36 0.68 2.22
CA ALA A 31 22.77 -0.41 2.96
C ALA A 31 21.45 0.07 3.61
N ALA A 32 20.45 -0.80 3.65
CA ALA A 32 19.17 -0.44 4.26
C ALA A 32 19.40 0.00 5.72
N PRO A 33 18.79 1.12 6.16
CA PRO A 33 19.03 1.65 7.48
C PRO A 33 18.63 0.64 8.56
N ARG A 34 19.50 0.43 9.54
CA ARG A 34 19.19 -0.41 10.70
C ARG A 34 18.43 0.43 11.71
N ILE A 35 17.23 -0.02 12.07
CA ILE A 35 16.35 0.65 13.04
C ILE A 35 16.08 -0.25 14.24
N ASN A 36 15.82 0.35 15.41
CA ASN A 36 15.27 -0.36 16.56
C ASN A 36 13.75 -0.44 16.40
N LEU A 37 13.21 -1.67 16.35
CA LEU A 37 11.78 -1.92 16.22
C LEU A 37 11.04 -1.94 17.55
N GLU A 38 11.74 -1.93 18.69
CA GLU A 38 11.16 -2.07 20.03
C GLU A 38 10.02 -1.07 20.29
N LYS A 39 10.17 0.17 19.85
CA LYS A 39 9.12 1.20 19.98
C LYS A 39 7.81 0.84 19.23
N TYR A 40 7.85 -0.14 18.35
CA TYR A 40 6.71 -0.67 17.61
C TYR A 40 6.18 -1.99 18.16
N LYS A 41 6.79 -2.55 19.22
CA LYS A 41 6.26 -3.66 20.01
C LYS A 41 5.26 -3.11 21.01
N LYS A 42 4.03 -2.85 20.55
CA LYS A 42 2.97 -2.13 21.29
C LYS A 42 1.93 -3.06 21.94
N GLY A 43 2.00 -4.37 21.65
CA GLY A 43 0.99 -5.34 22.08
C GLY A 43 -0.31 -5.27 21.26
N ASP A 44 -1.31 -5.99 21.75
CA ASP A 44 -2.57 -6.25 21.02
C ASP A 44 -3.50 -5.02 20.91
N ASP A 45 -3.23 -3.97 21.69
CA ASP A 45 -4.00 -2.71 21.61
C ASP A 45 -3.63 -1.84 20.40
N TYR A 46 -2.67 -2.27 19.60
CA TYR A 46 -2.17 -1.51 18.47
C TYR A 46 -2.11 -2.32 17.18
N LEU A 47 -2.67 -1.74 16.12
CA LEU A 47 -2.38 -2.12 14.74
C LEU A 47 -1.07 -1.45 14.32
N VAL A 48 -0.01 -2.21 14.15
CA VAL A 48 1.27 -1.70 13.64
C VAL A 48 1.41 -2.06 12.17
N LEU A 49 1.63 -1.04 11.34
CA LEU A 49 1.72 -1.16 9.90
C LEU A 49 3.12 -0.84 9.39
N ALA A 50 3.62 -1.68 8.49
CA ALA A 50 4.72 -1.37 7.59
C ALA A 50 4.14 -1.05 6.21
N TYR A 51 4.42 0.15 5.66
CA TYR A 51 3.81 0.60 4.41
C TYR A 51 4.82 1.19 3.43
N ASN A 52 4.58 0.97 2.14
CA ASN A 52 5.45 1.45 1.07
C ASN A 52 5.09 2.89 0.68
N THR A 53 6.06 3.81 0.83
CA THR A 53 5.90 5.23 0.49
C THR A 53 6.51 5.61 -0.84
N ARG A 54 7.25 4.73 -1.49
CA ARG A 54 8.00 5.04 -2.72
C ARG A 54 7.15 4.76 -3.96
N TYR A 55 6.75 5.83 -4.64
CA TYR A 55 6.10 5.73 -5.94
C TYR A 55 7.02 5.09 -6.98
N GLY A 56 6.46 4.25 -7.86
CA GLY A 56 7.21 3.57 -8.92
C GLY A 56 8.21 2.50 -8.47
N LYS A 57 8.44 2.33 -7.16
CA LYS A 57 9.35 1.30 -6.64
C LYS A 57 8.58 0.06 -6.21
N THR A 58 8.95 -1.07 -6.80
CA THR A 58 8.50 -2.39 -6.38
C THR A 58 9.46 -2.95 -5.34
N THR A 59 8.91 -3.53 -4.29
CA THR A 59 9.67 -4.35 -3.33
C THR A 59 8.95 -5.67 -3.10
N TYR A 60 9.53 -6.52 -2.26
CA TYR A 60 8.99 -7.84 -2.00
C TYR A 60 8.98 -8.12 -0.50
N VAL A 61 7.96 -8.85 -0.06
CA VAL A 61 8.04 -9.60 1.18
C VAL A 61 8.93 -10.81 0.93
N ARG A 62 9.90 -11.03 1.80
CA ARG A 62 10.90 -12.10 1.73
C ARG A 62 10.64 -13.15 2.79
N SER A 63 11.03 -14.40 2.52
CA SER A 63 10.88 -15.51 3.48
C SER A 63 11.82 -15.44 4.68
N GLN A 64 12.96 -14.74 4.51
CA GLN A 64 13.97 -14.52 5.54
C GLN A 64 14.45 -13.07 5.49
N PRO A 65 15.07 -12.52 6.52
CA PRO A 65 15.58 -11.14 6.56
C PRO A 65 16.82 -10.95 5.65
N SER A 66 16.67 -11.28 4.37
CA SER A 66 17.70 -11.25 3.35
C SER A 66 17.14 -10.91 1.97
N SER A 67 17.83 -10.07 1.21
CA SER A 67 17.49 -9.76 -0.19
C SER A 67 17.62 -10.96 -1.14
N LYS A 68 18.38 -11.98 -0.74
CA LYS A 68 18.61 -13.21 -1.51
C LYS A 68 17.55 -14.29 -1.24
N SER A 69 16.75 -14.16 -0.19
CA SER A 69 15.73 -15.17 0.16
C SER A 69 14.53 -15.14 -0.78
N ALA A 70 13.70 -16.18 -0.73
CA ALA A 70 12.54 -16.35 -1.58
C ALA A 70 11.56 -15.15 -1.47
N LYS A 71 10.94 -14.78 -2.58
CA LYS A 71 9.93 -13.72 -2.67
C LYS A 71 8.56 -14.32 -2.35
N LEU A 72 7.96 -13.92 -1.25
CA LEU A 72 6.63 -14.39 -0.83
C LEU A 72 5.49 -13.57 -1.45
N ALA A 73 5.66 -12.26 -1.55
CA ALA A 73 4.69 -11.35 -2.17
C ALA A 73 5.38 -10.12 -2.75
N LYS A 74 4.80 -9.57 -3.82
CA LYS A 74 5.21 -8.30 -4.42
C LYS A 74 4.49 -7.16 -3.68
N LEU A 75 5.16 -6.03 -3.48
CA LEU A 75 4.59 -4.83 -2.88
C LEU A 75 4.64 -3.68 -3.87
N LYS A 76 3.53 -2.98 -3.98
CA LYS A 76 3.39 -1.74 -4.76
C LYS A 76 3.37 -0.53 -3.81
N HIS A 77 3.42 0.66 -4.39
CA HIS A 77 3.18 1.89 -3.64
C HIS A 77 1.86 1.81 -2.86
N SER A 78 1.85 2.33 -1.66
CA SER A 78 0.71 2.36 -0.73
C SER A 78 0.30 1.03 -0.11
N ASP A 79 0.87 -0.11 -0.50
CA ASP A 79 0.61 -1.37 0.21
C ASP A 79 1.07 -1.25 1.66
N ALA A 80 0.22 -1.67 2.57
CA ALA A 80 0.48 -1.70 3.99
C ALA A 80 0.28 -3.12 4.55
N LEU A 81 1.24 -3.56 5.36
CA LEU A 81 1.24 -4.89 5.96
C LEU A 81 1.21 -4.78 7.48
N VAL A 82 0.52 -5.70 8.11
CA VAL A 82 0.54 -5.82 9.57
C VAL A 82 1.91 -6.34 10.01
N VAL A 83 2.54 -5.61 10.92
CA VAL A 83 3.81 -6.02 11.53
C VAL A 83 3.56 -7.17 12.49
N ASP A 84 4.33 -8.23 12.35
CA ASP A 84 4.34 -9.32 13.31
C ASP A 84 5.14 -8.90 14.54
N GLN A 85 4.46 -8.34 15.53
CA GLN A 85 5.07 -7.79 16.73
C GLN A 85 5.73 -8.88 17.59
N SER A 86 5.29 -10.15 17.50
CA SER A 86 5.85 -11.25 18.24
C SER A 86 7.30 -11.54 17.84
N ARG A 87 7.68 -11.20 16.62
CA ARG A 87 9.03 -11.36 16.07
C ARG A 87 9.96 -10.17 16.30
N ILE A 88 9.50 -9.14 17.01
CA ILE A 88 10.36 -8.01 17.39
C ILE A 88 11.18 -8.39 18.62
N THR A 89 12.51 -8.36 18.46
CA THR A 89 13.47 -8.56 19.56
C THR A 89 13.86 -7.19 20.15
N ALA A 90 13.72 -7.05 21.44
CA ALA A 90 14.10 -5.82 22.17
C ALA A 90 15.61 -5.55 22.02
N GLY A 91 15.99 -4.28 21.94
CA GLY A 91 17.39 -3.85 21.83
C GLY A 91 18.05 -4.12 20.48
N VAL A 92 17.45 -4.94 19.62
CA VAL A 92 18.06 -5.33 18.33
C VAL A 92 17.76 -4.32 17.23
N ARG A 93 18.82 -3.79 16.61
CA ARG A 93 18.69 -2.97 15.38
C ARG A 93 18.70 -3.88 14.16
N THR A 94 17.74 -3.67 13.27
CA THR A 94 17.56 -4.50 12.07
C THR A 94 17.28 -3.63 10.83
N SER A 95 17.61 -4.15 9.66
CA SER A 95 17.21 -3.61 8.35
C SER A 95 15.94 -4.29 7.78
N TRP A 96 15.32 -5.19 8.56
CA TRP A 96 14.18 -5.98 8.14
C TRP A 96 13.06 -5.91 9.15
N ILE A 97 11.84 -5.71 8.68
CA ILE A 97 10.62 -5.61 9.48
C ILE A 97 9.86 -6.92 9.28
N PRO A 98 9.57 -7.69 10.35
CA PRO A 98 8.73 -8.86 10.27
C PRO A 98 7.28 -8.44 10.00
N VAL A 99 6.63 -9.07 9.03
CA VAL A 99 5.25 -8.77 8.62
C VAL A 99 4.46 -10.05 8.43
N TYR A 100 3.20 -10.04 8.84
CA TYR A 100 2.32 -11.19 8.68
C TYR A 100 1.60 -11.16 7.33
N LEU A 101 1.54 -12.31 6.66
CA LEU A 101 0.81 -12.55 5.42
C LEU A 101 -0.38 -13.47 5.69
N PRO A 102 -1.57 -12.93 5.97
CA PRO A 102 -2.74 -13.74 6.37
C PRO A 102 -3.17 -14.74 5.30
N SER A 103 -3.09 -14.38 4.02
CA SER A 103 -3.44 -15.27 2.91
C SER A 103 -2.56 -16.52 2.78
N LYS A 104 -1.40 -16.54 3.43
CA LYS A 104 -0.43 -17.65 3.44
C LYS A 104 -0.19 -18.21 4.83
N ASN A 105 -0.72 -17.56 5.86
CA ASN A 105 -0.48 -17.86 7.27
C ASN A 105 1.01 -17.95 7.62
N VAL A 106 1.82 -17.00 7.12
CA VAL A 106 3.27 -16.97 7.37
C VAL A 106 3.75 -15.57 7.72
N THR A 107 4.83 -15.49 8.50
CA THR A 107 5.61 -14.27 8.68
C THR A 107 6.67 -14.18 7.58
N GLY A 108 6.74 -13.01 6.95
CA GLY A 108 7.80 -12.65 6.04
C GLY A 108 8.51 -11.38 6.50
N TYR A 109 9.42 -10.88 5.68
CA TYR A 109 10.26 -9.74 6.04
C TYR A 109 10.28 -8.70 4.91
N VAL A 110 10.22 -7.42 5.28
CA VAL A 110 10.34 -6.28 4.35
C VAL A 110 11.48 -5.37 4.76
N SER A 111 12.14 -4.76 3.77
CA SER A 111 13.30 -3.90 4.04
C SER A 111 12.91 -2.52 4.59
N THR A 112 13.63 -2.03 5.57
CA THR A 112 13.53 -0.68 6.12
C THR A 112 13.93 0.42 5.12
N SER A 113 14.60 0.07 4.02
CA SER A 113 15.00 1.03 2.98
C SER A 113 13.82 1.64 2.23
N ILE A 114 12.68 0.92 2.16
CA ILE A 114 11.50 1.31 1.38
C ILE A 114 10.29 1.52 2.30
N MET A 115 10.18 0.72 3.35
CA MET A 115 9.01 0.73 4.23
C MET A 115 9.12 1.78 5.33
N ARG A 116 7.96 2.34 5.69
CA ARG A 116 7.77 3.16 6.89
C ARG A 116 6.87 2.42 7.86
N LEU A 117 6.96 2.81 9.12
CA LEU A 117 6.20 2.19 10.20
C LEU A 117 5.22 3.20 10.80
N LYS A 118 4.03 2.72 11.13
CA LYS A 118 3.00 3.47 11.84
C LYS A 118 2.30 2.56 12.84
N ALA A 119 2.22 3.00 14.09
CA ALA A 119 1.38 2.38 15.11
C ALA A 119 0.05 3.15 15.19
N ILE A 120 -1.06 2.43 15.21
CA ILE A 120 -2.42 2.95 15.33
C ILE A 120 -3.06 2.25 16.54
N SER A 121 -3.42 3.00 17.57
CA SER A 121 -4.16 2.43 18.70
C SER A 121 -5.57 2.07 18.28
N TYR A 122 -6.04 0.88 18.60
CA TYR A 122 -7.44 0.48 18.41
C TYR A 122 -8.41 1.43 19.15
N ALA A 123 -8.01 1.99 20.29
CA ALA A 123 -8.81 2.99 20.98
C ALA A 123 -9.08 4.25 20.13
N SER A 124 -8.23 4.56 19.16
CA SER A 124 -8.46 5.69 18.25
C SER A 124 -9.68 5.49 17.33
N PHE A 125 -10.08 4.25 17.06
CA PHE A 125 -11.27 3.96 16.27
C PHE A 125 -12.57 4.29 17.02
N ARG A 126 -12.56 4.31 18.36
CA ARG A 126 -13.70 4.75 19.21
C ARG A 126 -14.00 6.24 19.06
N LYS A 127 -12.99 7.03 18.60
CA LYS A 127 -13.13 8.46 18.25
C LYS A 127 -13.58 8.64 16.80
N GLY A 128 -14.20 7.61 16.24
CA GLY A 128 -14.62 7.54 14.85
C GLY A 128 -15.77 8.44 14.49
N ALA A 129 -16.20 8.31 13.25
CA ALA A 129 -17.28 9.10 12.67
C ALA A 129 -18.66 8.77 13.22
N SER A 130 -18.82 7.56 13.77
CA SER A 130 -20.07 7.05 14.35
C SER A 130 -19.76 6.05 15.47
N PRO A 131 -20.75 5.70 16.32
CA PRO A 131 -20.58 4.68 17.36
C PRO A 131 -20.22 3.29 16.78
N TYR A 132 -20.55 3.03 15.53
CA TYR A 132 -20.28 1.76 14.85
C TYR A 132 -18.86 1.63 14.31
N ALA A 133 -18.10 2.72 14.23
CA ALA A 133 -16.79 2.77 13.56
C ALA A 133 -15.78 1.77 14.13
N TYR A 134 -15.68 1.69 15.45
CA TYR A 134 -14.76 0.78 16.12
C TYR A 134 -15.03 -0.68 15.75
N ASP A 135 -16.27 -1.13 15.93
CA ASP A 135 -16.64 -2.53 15.70
C ASP A 135 -16.58 -2.90 14.21
N ALA A 136 -16.99 -1.97 13.32
CA ALA A 136 -16.90 -2.18 11.89
C ALA A 136 -15.45 -2.34 11.42
N ILE A 137 -14.55 -1.47 11.87
CA ILE A 137 -13.11 -1.54 11.50
C ILE A 137 -12.48 -2.81 12.07
N CYS A 138 -12.66 -3.07 13.38
CA CYS A 138 -12.11 -4.26 14.03
C CYS A 138 -12.63 -5.56 13.42
N TYR A 139 -13.90 -5.58 13.01
CA TYR A 139 -14.45 -6.74 12.31
C TYR A 139 -13.81 -6.94 10.95
N GLY A 140 -13.70 -5.90 10.14
CA GLY A 140 -13.10 -5.99 8.81
C GLY A 140 -11.63 -6.40 8.83
N LEU A 141 -10.86 -5.93 9.84
CA LEU A 141 -9.45 -6.31 10.01
C LEU A 141 -9.25 -7.82 10.24
N LYS A 142 -10.24 -8.54 10.78
CA LYS A 142 -10.17 -10.00 10.96
C LYS A 142 -10.16 -10.77 9.64
N TYR A 143 -10.56 -10.13 8.54
CA TYR A 143 -10.67 -10.75 7.21
C TYR A 143 -9.58 -10.30 6.24
N LEU A 144 -8.49 -9.69 6.76
CA LEU A 144 -7.32 -9.42 5.94
C LEU A 144 -6.86 -10.70 5.26
N GLY A 145 -6.63 -10.62 3.95
CA GLY A 145 -6.23 -11.77 3.14
C GLY A 145 -7.37 -12.46 2.39
N THR A 146 -8.64 -12.21 2.71
CA THR A 146 -9.76 -12.71 1.90
C THR A 146 -9.59 -12.26 0.44
N PRO A 147 -9.71 -13.17 -0.54
CA PRO A 147 -9.56 -12.81 -1.94
C PRO A 147 -10.58 -11.77 -2.40
N TYR A 148 -10.22 -10.92 -3.37
CA TYR A 148 -11.20 -10.11 -4.08
C TYR A 148 -12.01 -10.98 -5.04
N GLN A 149 -13.31 -10.79 -5.02
CA GLN A 149 -14.24 -11.39 -5.98
C GLN A 149 -15.19 -10.31 -6.47
N SER A 150 -15.25 -10.08 -7.79
CA SER A 150 -16.23 -9.15 -8.37
C SER A 150 -17.64 -9.67 -8.08
N GLY A 151 -18.50 -8.82 -7.48
CA GLY A 151 -19.84 -9.23 -7.01
C GLY A 151 -19.84 -10.19 -5.81
N GLY A 152 -18.66 -10.59 -5.32
CA GLY A 152 -18.52 -11.51 -4.19
C GLY A 152 -19.06 -10.94 -2.88
N ASN A 153 -19.63 -11.81 -2.04
CA ASN A 153 -20.27 -11.43 -0.79
C ASN A 153 -19.93 -12.42 0.36
N ASP A 154 -18.80 -13.08 0.29
CA ASP A 154 -18.34 -14.03 1.29
C ASP A 154 -17.00 -13.61 1.88
N LEU A 155 -16.97 -13.36 3.19
CA LEU A 155 -15.76 -12.91 3.90
C LEU A 155 -14.65 -13.96 3.98
N LYS A 156 -14.91 -15.21 3.64
CA LYS A 156 -13.90 -16.28 3.64
C LYS A 156 -13.49 -16.69 2.23
N LYS A 157 -14.45 -16.75 1.29
CA LYS A 157 -14.22 -17.27 -0.06
C LYS A 157 -13.88 -16.17 -1.06
N GLY A 158 -14.47 -15.00 -0.94
CA GLY A 158 -14.22 -13.86 -1.83
C GLY A 158 -15.27 -12.75 -1.69
N ILE A 159 -14.81 -11.52 -1.67
CA ILE A 159 -15.65 -10.36 -1.37
C ILE A 159 -15.29 -9.16 -2.26
N CYS A 160 -16.29 -8.35 -2.63
CA CYS A 160 -16.08 -7.07 -3.29
C CYS A 160 -16.04 -5.89 -2.30
N CYS A 161 -15.70 -4.70 -2.76
CA CYS A 161 -15.49 -3.52 -1.93
C CYS A 161 -16.75 -3.11 -1.14
N SER A 162 -17.89 -3.01 -1.81
CA SER A 162 -19.16 -2.61 -1.16
C SER A 162 -19.71 -3.68 -0.23
N ALA A 163 -19.55 -4.96 -0.59
CA ALA A 163 -19.95 -6.05 0.29
C ALA A 163 -19.12 -6.07 1.58
N LEU A 164 -17.83 -5.79 1.53
CA LEU A 164 -17.00 -5.65 2.73
C LEU A 164 -17.55 -4.54 3.64
N VAL A 165 -17.82 -3.34 3.10
CA VAL A 165 -18.37 -2.22 3.86
C VAL A 165 -19.70 -2.61 4.50
N THR A 166 -20.65 -3.15 3.72
CA THR A 166 -21.95 -3.58 4.22
C THR A 166 -21.81 -4.57 5.37
N LYS A 167 -20.98 -5.61 5.21
CA LYS A 167 -20.80 -6.62 6.26
C LYS A 167 -20.16 -6.07 7.54
N CYS A 168 -19.17 -5.17 7.38
CA CYS A 168 -18.51 -4.54 8.53
C CYS A 168 -19.51 -3.72 9.36
N PHE A 169 -20.28 -2.86 8.73
CA PHE A 169 -21.22 -1.99 9.42
C PHE A 169 -22.46 -2.73 9.93
N ARG A 170 -22.98 -3.70 9.20
CA ARG A 170 -24.08 -4.57 9.68
C ARG A 170 -23.64 -5.37 10.92
N LYS A 171 -22.41 -5.89 10.92
CA LYS A 171 -21.89 -6.59 12.12
C LYS A 171 -21.71 -5.67 13.32
N ALA A 172 -21.44 -4.39 13.08
CA ALA A 172 -21.36 -3.37 14.13
C ALA A 172 -22.75 -2.90 14.61
N GLY A 173 -23.84 -3.41 14.04
CA GLY A 173 -25.22 -3.09 14.44
C GLY A 173 -25.86 -1.94 13.62
N ARG A 174 -25.19 -1.41 12.58
CA ARG A 174 -25.76 -0.40 11.71
C ARG A 174 -26.49 -1.05 10.54
N SER A 175 -27.75 -0.66 10.31
CA SER A 175 -28.44 -1.00 9.07
C SER A 175 -27.67 -0.41 7.88
N MET A 176 -27.45 -1.22 6.86
CA MET A 176 -26.76 -0.81 5.63
C MET A 176 -27.58 -1.26 4.43
N PRO A 177 -27.64 -0.45 3.34
CA PRO A 177 -28.29 -0.84 2.11
C PRO A 177 -27.61 -2.07 1.48
N GLU A 178 -28.18 -2.55 0.39
CA GLU A 178 -27.60 -3.60 -0.43
C GLU A 178 -26.19 -3.23 -0.94
N THR A 179 -25.44 -4.23 -1.39
CA THR A 179 -24.00 -4.18 -1.64
C THR A 179 -23.59 -3.43 -2.92
N TYR A 180 -24.25 -2.31 -3.23
CA TYR A 180 -23.86 -1.42 -4.34
C TYR A 180 -23.21 -0.15 -3.83
N VAL A 181 -22.12 0.28 -4.47
CA VAL A 181 -21.36 1.48 -4.08
C VAL A 181 -22.26 2.73 -4.07
N ILE A 182 -23.18 2.85 -5.05
CA ILE A 182 -24.10 3.99 -5.15
C ILE A 182 -25.07 4.06 -3.98
N ASN A 183 -25.57 2.91 -3.50
CA ASN A 183 -26.50 2.90 -2.37
C ASN A 183 -25.80 3.40 -1.10
N GLN A 184 -24.56 2.97 -0.88
CA GLN A 184 -23.75 3.42 0.26
C GLN A 184 -23.36 4.90 0.12
N TYR A 185 -23.12 5.38 -1.10
CA TYR A 185 -22.85 6.79 -1.38
C TYR A 185 -24.05 7.67 -1.00
N ASN A 186 -25.26 7.24 -1.34
CA ASN A 186 -26.51 7.95 -1.04
C ASN A 186 -26.85 8.00 0.46
N GLU A 187 -26.28 7.10 1.27
CA GLU A 187 -26.42 7.07 2.74
C GLU A 187 -25.45 8.05 3.44
N CYS A 188 -24.65 8.80 2.69
CA CYS A 188 -23.59 9.62 3.27
C CYS A 188 -23.89 11.11 3.20
N LYS A 189 -23.56 11.83 4.29
CA LYS A 189 -23.23 13.24 4.22
C LYS A 189 -21.78 13.40 3.73
N PHE A 190 -21.57 14.26 2.71
CA PHE A 190 -20.24 14.53 2.19
C PHE A 190 -19.46 15.47 3.09
N ILE A 191 -18.17 15.18 3.24
CA ILE A 191 -17.25 15.89 4.10
C ILE A 191 -15.96 16.23 3.35
N SER A 192 -15.15 17.11 3.90
CA SER A 192 -13.82 17.39 3.35
C SER A 192 -12.80 16.35 3.82
N ARG A 193 -11.69 16.22 3.08
CA ARG A 193 -10.59 15.31 3.46
C ARG A 193 -10.04 15.58 4.86
N ARG A 194 -9.99 16.85 5.29
CA ARG A 194 -9.48 17.25 6.61
C ARG A 194 -10.39 16.79 7.76
N ASP A 195 -11.68 16.55 7.47
CA ASP A 195 -12.69 16.19 8.47
C ASP A 195 -12.84 14.67 8.60
N LEU A 196 -12.01 13.88 7.90
CA LEU A 196 -12.02 12.43 7.93
C LEU A 196 -11.79 11.89 9.35
N LYS A 197 -12.67 11.00 9.76
CA LYS A 197 -12.57 10.22 11.01
C LYS A 197 -12.65 8.73 10.73
N PRO A 198 -12.05 7.86 11.56
CA PRO A 198 -12.21 6.41 11.40
C PRO A 198 -13.69 6.03 11.23
N GLY A 199 -13.99 5.16 10.26
CA GLY A 199 -15.35 4.76 9.90
C GLY A 199 -16.00 5.58 8.79
N ASP A 200 -15.42 6.73 8.38
CA ASP A 200 -15.89 7.41 7.17
C ASP A 200 -15.61 6.56 5.94
N LEU A 201 -16.41 6.72 4.91
CA LEU A 201 -16.27 6.03 3.64
C LEU A 201 -15.54 6.90 2.62
N ILE A 202 -14.73 6.25 1.80
CA ILE A 202 -14.03 6.89 0.70
C ILE A 202 -14.47 6.24 -0.58
N PHE A 203 -15.09 7.03 -1.45
CA PHE A 203 -15.58 6.62 -2.75
C PHE A 203 -14.63 7.08 -3.84
N TYR A 204 -14.42 6.23 -4.84
CA TYR A 204 -13.55 6.52 -5.97
C TYR A 204 -14.34 6.50 -7.27
N ARG A 205 -14.12 7.55 -8.11
CA ARG A 205 -14.72 7.65 -9.43
C ARG A 205 -13.77 7.17 -10.52
N SER A 206 -14.33 6.54 -11.55
CA SER A 206 -13.66 6.31 -12.83
C SER A 206 -14.08 7.36 -13.85
N ASN A 207 -13.20 7.67 -14.81
CA ASN A 207 -13.56 8.52 -15.96
C ASN A 207 -14.18 7.73 -17.11
N THR A 208 -14.03 6.42 -17.11
CA THR A 208 -14.23 5.62 -18.32
C THR A 208 -15.43 4.70 -18.24
N LEU A 209 -16.06 4.57 -17.08
CA LEU A 209 -17.13 3.59 -16.88
C LEU A 209 -18.38 4.21 -16.24
N PRO A 210 -19.50 4.39 -16.99
CA PRO A 210 -20.83 4.33 -16.42
C PRO A 210 -21.15 2.84 -16.11
N PRO A 211 -22.02 2.48 -15.21
CA PRO A 211 -23.11 3.21 -14.58
C PRO A 211 -22.72 3.68 -13.16
N TYR A 212 -23.64 4.26 -12.42
CA TYR A 212 -23.47 4.75 -11.04
C TYR A 212 -22.69 6.08 -10.91
N GLY A 213 -22.83 6.97 -11.89
CA GLY A 213 -22.15 8.29 -11.85
C GLY A 213 -20.62 8.18 -11.84
N GLY A 214 -20.05 7.07 -12.37
CA GLY A 214 -18.62 6.81 -12.39
C GLY A 214 -18.05 6.28 -11.06
N LEU A 215 -18.85 5.96 -10.06
CA LEU A 215 -18.40 5.33 -8.81
C LEU A 215 -18.01 3.88 -9.05
N VAL A 216 -16.77 3.53 -8.76
CA VAL A 216 -16.20 2.19 -9.06
C VAL A 216 -15.67 1.47 -7.84
N HIS A 217 -15.47 2.18 -6.71
CA HIS A 217 -14.88 1.59 -5.53
C HIS A 217 -15.26 2.36 -4.27
N VAL A 218 -15.26 1.65 -3.13
CA VAL A 218 -15.46 2.19 -1.79
C VAL A 218 -14.49 1.55 -0.81
N ALA A 219 -14.05 2.32 0.18
CA ALA A 219 -13.16 1.87 1.26
C ALA A 219 -13.59 2.48 2.60
N ILE A 220 -13.23 1.84 3.69
CA ILE A 220 -13.41 2.37 5.06
C ILE A 220 -12.13 3.08 5.48
N TYR A 221 -12.22 4.36 5.86
CA TYR A 221 -11.08 5.07 6.46
C TYR A 221 -10.84 4.56 7.88
N ILE A 222 -9.63 4.13 8.18
CA ILE A 222 -9.27 3.59 9.50
C ILE A 222 -8.40 4.55 10.33
N GLY A 223 -8.31 5.81 9.87
CA GLY A 223 -7.49 6.81 10.56
C GLY A 223 -6.03 6.82 10.10
N ASN A 224 -5.29 7.86 10.52
CA ASN A 224 -3.86 8.01 10.28
C ASN A 224 -3.42 7.92 8.80
N GLY A 225 -4.33 8.19 7.85
CA GLY A 225 -4.05 8.12 6.42
C GLY A 225 -4.09 6.70 5.86
N PHE A 226 -4.82 5.78 6.47
CA PHE A 226 -5.00 4.41 5.97
C PHE A 226 -6.46 4.08 5.71
N ILE A 227 -6.67 3.15 4.78
CA ILE A 227 -7.97 2.61 4.41
C ILE A 227 -7.95 1.09 4.50
N LEU A 228 -9.08 0.51 4.91
CA LEU A 228 -9.40 -0.90 4.80
C LEU A 228 -10.34 -1.06 3.61
N ASN A 229 -10.01 -1.96 2.70
CA ASN A 229 -10.81 -2.18 1.49
C ASN A 229 -10.66 -3.60 0.94
N ALA A 230 -11.58 -4.01 0.06
CA ALA A 230 -11.42 -5.16 -0.81
C ALA A 230 -11.19 -4.65 -2.23
N THR A 231 -10.03 -4.94 -2.85
CA THR A 231 -9.63 -4.34 -4.11
C THR A 231 -8.87 -5.32 -5.02
N GLY A 232 -8.74 -4.95 -6.29
CA GLY A 232 -8.03 -5.74 -7.29
C GLY A 232 -8.97 -6.30 -8.35
N HIS A 233 -8.55 -7.35 -9.02
CA HIS A 233 -9.38 -8.20 -9.89
C HIS A 233 -9.71 -9.51 -9.17
N THR A 234 -10.67 -10.26 -9.65
CA THR A 234 -11.04 -11.56 -9.09
C THR A 234 -9.81 -12.44 -8.91
N GLY A 235 -9.65 -13.00 -7.69
CA GLY A 235 -8.48 -13.78 -7.29
C GLY A 235 -7.33 -12.97 -6.69
N SER A 236 -7.38 -11.63 -6.71
CA SER A 236 -6.35 -10.81 -6.06
C SER A 236 -6.39 -11.00 -4.54
N THR A 237 -5.19 -11.16 -3.93
CA THR A 237 -5.05 -11.39 -2.49
C THR A 237 -4.07 -10.40 -1.86
N TYR A 238 -4.09 -10.36 -0.52
CA TYR A 238 -3.19 -9.56 0.30
C TYR A 238 -1.69 -9.80 -0.05
N PRO A 239 -0.87 -8.78 -0.08
CA PRO A 239 -1.14 -7.38 0.26
C PRO A 239 -1.60 -6.52 -0.94
N ASN A 240 -1.54 -7.02 -2.17
CA ASN A 240 -1.80 -6.24 -3.38
C ASN A 240 -3.29 -6.06 -3.69
N GLY A 241 -4.12 -6.92 -3.15
CA GLY A 241 -5.56 -6.94 -3.36
C GLY A 241 -6.27 -7.80 -2.33
N GLY A 242 -7.51 -8.19 -2.62
CA GLY A 242 -8.37 -8.78 -1.63
C GLY A 242 -8.67 -7.81 -0.50
N VAL A 243 -9.05 -8.31 0.66
CA VAL A 243 -9.19 -7.49 1.86
C VAL A 243 -7.81 -7.10 2.35
N CYS A 244 -7.49 -5.81 2.24
CA CYS A 244 -6.16 -5.30 2.53
C CYS A 244 -6.20 -3.86 3.08
N ILE A 245 -5.08 -3.43 3.64
CA ILE A 245 -4.88 -2.06 4.09
C ILE A 245 -4.01 -1.34 3.06
N LYS A 246 -4.40 -0.12 2.73
CA LYS A 246 -3.63 0.77 1.85
C LYS A 246 -3.44 2.14 2.50
N ALA A 247 -2.35 2.82 2.17
CA ALA A 247 -2.25 4.24 2.47
C ALA A 247 -3.25 5.04 1.63
N LEU A 248 -3.86 6.08 2.18
CA LEU A 248 -4.87 6.92 1.52
C LEU A 248 -4.34 7.61 0.23
N SER A 249 -3.04 7.69 0.07
CA SER A 249 -2.37 8.12 -1.17
C SER A 249 -2.39 7.05 -2.28
N TYR A 250 -3.05 5.93 -2.04
CA TYR A 250 -3.19 4.86 -3.02
C TYR A 250 -3.87 5.35 -4.30
N GLY A 251 -3.17 5.18 -5.42
CA GLY A 251 -3.64 5.59 -6.73
C GLY A 251 -3.72 7.11 -6.89
N SER A 252 -2.61 7.78 -7.20
CA SER A 252 -2.57 9.23 -7.36
C SER A 252 -3.68 9.77 -8.29
N HIS A 253 -4.00 9.06 -9.37
CA HIS A 253 -5.09 9.39 -10.28
C HIS A 253 -6.49 9.07 -9.72
N LEU A 254 -6.63 8.08 -8.83
CA LEU A 254 -7.88 7.80 -8.13
C LEU A 254 -8.03 8.70 -6.89
N ALA A 255 -6.95 8.99 -6.19
CA ALA A 255 -6.98 9.85 -4.99
C ALA A 255 -7.43 11.28 -5.31
N SER A 256 -7.11 11.81 -6.49
CA SER A 256 -7.60 13.13 -6.94
C SER A 256 -9.10 13.19 -7.20
N ARG A 257 -9.79 12.03 -7.25
CA ARG A 257 -11.22 11.87 -7.51
C ARG A 257 -11.95 11.18 -6.37
N ALA A 258 -11.30 11.10 -5.22
CA ALA A 258 -11.91 10.56 -4.03
C ALA A 258 -12.98 11.51 -3.49
N ILE A 259 -14.11 10.95 -3.10
CA ILE A 259 -15.19 11.63 -2.41
C ILE A 259 -15.26 11.02 -1.02
N TYR A 260 -15.38 11.87 -0.02
CA TYR A 260 -15.39 11.46 1.38
C TYR A 260 -16.79 11.59 1.94
N GLY A 261 -17.33 10.48 2.47
CA GLY A 261 -18.68 10.42 2.99
C GLY A 261 -18.71 9.92 4.42
N ARG A 262 -19.54 10.54 5.22
CA ARG A 262 -19.89 10.08 6.56
C ARG A 262 -21.28 9.49 6.54
N LEU A 263 -21.41 8.23 6.98
CA LEU A 263 -22.69 7.58 7.11
C LEU A 263 -23.59 8.36 8.07
N LEU A 264 -24.82 8.64 7.65
CA LEU A 264 -25.86 9.35 8.42
C LEU A 264 -26.42 8.50 9.55
#